data_f19b5a5f03490c12b29a91a3eca86dab
#
_entry.id   f19b5a5f03490c12b29a91a3eca86dab
#
_cell.length_a   1.000
_cell.length_b   1.000
_cell.length_c   1.000
_cell.angle_alpha   90.00
_cell.angle_beta   90.00
_cell.angle_gamma   90.00
#
_symmetry.space_group_name_H-M   'P 1'
#
loop_
_entity.id
_entity.type
_entity.pdbx_description
1 polymer ?
#
loop_
_entity_poly.entity_id
_entity_poly.type
_entity_poly.pdbx_seq_one_letter_code
_entity_poly.pdbx_strand_id
1 'polypeptide(L)'
;MSDHKRYEAFDSLIEELAALEHERWAHWQKYVHDKGQRQSNGSVLLPPDLVARWERQINTQYSNLAADEKESDREQVKKYLPILERWLDLVQGKSDDNA
;
A
#
# COMPACT_ATOMS: atom_id res chain seq x y z
N MET A 1 -13.96 14.69 -21.45
CA MET A 1 -12.63 14.13 -21.71
C MET A 1 -12.71 13.07 -22.78
N SER A 2 -11.81 13.06 -23.73
CA SER A 2 -11.75 12.03 -24.76
C SER A 2 -11.31 10.70 -24.15
N ASP A 3 -11.64 9.60 -24.82
CA ASP A 3 -11.23 8.27 -24.37
C ASP A 3 -9.71 8.15 -24.33
N HIS A 4 -9.02 8.75 -25.30
CA HIS A 4 -7.57 8.71 -25.34
C HIS A 4 -6.93 9.34 -24.10
N LYS A 5 -7.43 10.51 -23.69
CA LYS A 5 -6.93 11.19 -22.49
C LYS A 5 -7.24 10.41 -21.22
N ARG A 6 -8.38 9.73 -21.21
CA ARG A 6 -8.75 8.89 -20.06
C ARG A 6 -7.77 7.74 -19.88
N TYR A 7 -7.40 7.07 -20.97
CA TYR A 7 -6.45 5.97 -20.90
C TYR A 7 -5.06 6.45 -20.48
N GLU A 8 -4.65 7.62 -20.97
CA GLU A 8 -3.39 8.23 -20.54
C GLU A 8 -3.43 8.53 -19.03
N ALA A 9 -4.56 9.02 -18.54
CA ALA A 9 -4.73 9.31 -17.11
C ALA A 9 -4.63 8.04 -16.28
N PHE A 10 -5.21 6.93 -16.76
CA PHE A 10 -5.09 5.64 -16.07
C PHE A 10 -3.65 5.14 -16.07
N ASP A 11 -2.93 5.29 -17.17
CA ASP A 11 -1.54 4.86 -17.22
C ASP A 11 -0.70 5.61 -16.19
N SER A 12 -0.89 6.90 -16.08
CA SER A 12 -0.21 7.72 -15.08
C SER A 12 -0.59 7.31 -13.67
N LEU A 13 -1.87 7.07 -13.44
CA LEU A 13 -2.37 6.61 -12.14
C LEU A 13 -1.74 5.29 -11.75
N ILE A 14 -1.68 4.34 -12.67
CA ILE A 14 -1.07 3.04 -12.43
C ILE A 14 0.39 3.20 -12.00
N GLU A 15 1.14 4.05 -12.69
CA GLU A 15 2.55 4.26 -12.35
C GLU A 15 2.72 4.87 -10.96
N GLU A 16 1.89 5.86 -10.62
CA GLU A 16 1.97 6.48 -9.29
C GLU A 16 1.59 5.49 -8.19
N LEU A 17 0.53 4.73 -8.40
CA LEU A 17 0.09 3.74 -7.42
C LEU A 17 1.10 2.60 -7.29
N ALA A 18 1.70 2.20 -8.41
CA ALA A 18 2.72 1.14 -8.40
C ALA A 18 3.96 1.59 -7.63
N ALA A 19 4.37 2.85 -7.78
CA ALA A 19 5.50 3.40 -7.03
C ALA A 19 5.21 3.39 -5.53
N LEU A 20 4.01 3.80 -5.13
CA LEU A 20 3.61 3.78 -3.73
C LEU A 20 3.52 2.34 -3.19
N GLU A 21 3.00 1.43 -3.99
CA GLU A 21 2.94 0.03 -3.61
C GLU A 21 4.33 -0.56 -3.38
N HIS A 22 5.29 -0.18 -4.22
CA HIS A 22 6.67 -0.61 -4.02
C HIS A 22 7.26 -0.06 -2.72
N GLU A 23 7.01 1.20 -2.41
CA GLU A 23 7.46 1.79 -1.13
C GLU A 23 6.88 1.04 0.05
N ARG A 24 5.58 0.70 -0.02
CA ARG A 24 4.91 -0.05 1.03
C ARG A 24 5.52 -1.43 1.20
N TRP A 25 5.74 -2.13 0.06
CA TRP A 25 6.35 -3.45 0.08
C TRP A 25 7.75 -3.41 0.67
N ALA A 26 8.58 -2.44 0.26
CA ALA A 26 9.95 -2.31 0.74
C ALA A 26 9.99 -2.02 2.24
N HIS A 27 9.10 -1.14 2.71
CA HIS A 27 8.99 -0.82 4.14
C HIS A 27 8.64 -2.06 4.96
N TRP A 28 7.66 -2.83 4.49
CA TRP A 28 7.23 -4.06 5.16
C TRP A 28 8.34 -5.10 5.15
N GLN A 29 9.01 -5.29 4.02
CA GLN A 29 10.11 -6.26 3.93
C GLN A 29 11.23 -5.90 4.88
N LYS A 30 11.57 -4.62 4.96
CA LYS A 30 12.59 -4.16 5.91
C LYS A 30 12.18 -4.47 7.34
N TYR A 31 10.93 -4.19 7.68
CA TYR A 31 10.40 -4.47 9.02
C TYR A 31 10.52 -5.96 9.36
N VAL A 32 10.11 -6.83 8.44
CA VAL A 32 10.18 -8.27 8.64
C VAL A 32 11.61 -8.74 8.84
N HIS A 33 12.52 -8.29 7.97
CA HIS A 33 13.93 -8.66 8.06
C HIS A 33 14.56 -8.17 9.36
N ASP A 34 14.23 -6.95 9.78
CA ASP A 34 14.78 -6.38 11.02
C ASP A 34 14.28 -7.11 12.27
N LYS A 35 13.11 -7.75 12.21
CA LYS A 35 12.58 -8.55 13.32
C LYS A 35 13.21 -9.93 13.41
N GLY A 36 13.85 -10.37 12.34
CA GLY A 36 14.46 -11.68 12.29
C GLY A 36 15.91 -11.66 12.71
N GLN A 37 16.47 -12.86 12.88
CA GLN A 37 17.87 -13.04 13.22
C GLN A 37 18.63 -13.51 11.98
N ARG A 38 19.62 -12.72 11.56
CA ARG A 38 20.42 -13.08 10.39
C ARG A 38 21.34 -14.24 10.73
N GLN A 39 21.41 -15.19 9.80
CA GLN A 39 22.28 -16.33 9.90
C GLN A 39 23.53 -16.12 9.06
N SER A 40 24.58 -16.91 9.32
CA SER A 40 25.84 -16.79 8.62
C SER A 40 25.72 -17.03 7.12
N ASN A 41 24.72 -17.81 6.70
CA ASN A 41 24.50 -18.10 5.28
C ASN A 41 23.62 -17.06 4.57
N GLY A 42 23.27 -15.97 5.26
CA GLY A 42 22.43 -14.91 4.69
C GLY A 42 20.93 -15.09 4.90
N SER A 43 20.51 -16.23 5.44
CA SER A 43 19.09 -16.43 5.76
C SER A 43 18.68 -15.61 6.99
N VAL A 44 17.36 -15.44 7.16
CA VAL A 44 16.81 -14.73 8.31
C VAL A 44 15.84 -15.66 9.03
N LEU A 45 16.07 -15.81 10.34
CA LEU A 45 15.23 -16.66 11.18
C LEU A 45 14.20 -15.79 11.89
N LEU A 46 12.93 -16.00 11.61
CA LEU A 46 11.86 -15.20 12.19
C LEU A 46 11.43 -15.76 13.54
N PRO A 47 11.13 -14.88 14.53
CA PRO A 47 10.67 -15.35 15.83
C PRO A 47 9.33 -16.09 15.72
N PRO A 48 9.17 -17.23 16.44
CA PRO A 48 7.94 -18.02 16.33
C PRO A 48 6.66 -17.26 16.69
N ASP A 49 6.72 -16.36 17.67
CA ASP A 49 5.56 -15.57 18.09
C ASP A 49 5.11 -14.60 17.01
N LEU A 50 6.03 -14.02 16.27
CA LEU A 50 5.69 -13.14 15.15
C LEU A 50 5.10 -13.91 13.99
N VAL A 51 5.67 -15.07 13.68
CA VAL A 51 5.13 -15.94 12.62
C VAL A 51 3.70 -16.33 12.96
N ALA A 52 3.45 -16.76 14.21
CA ALA A 52 2.11 -17.14 14.64
C ALA A 52 1.12 -15.97 14.54
N ARG A 53 1.55 -14.77 14.93
CA ARG A 53 0.72 -13.57 14.83
C ARG A 53 0.37 -13.26 13.38
N TRP A 54 1.35 -13.30 12.49
CA TRP A 54 1.13 -13.01 11.08
C TRP A 54 0.24 -14.05 10.41
N GLU A 55 0.43 -15.34 10.76
CA GLU A 55 -0.43 -16.39 10.24
C GLU A 55 -1.87 -16.24 10.70
N ARG A 56 -2.07 -15.83 11.95
CA ARG A 56 -3.41 -15.51 12.44
C ARG A 56 -4.04 -14.37 11.63
N GLN A 57 -3.28 -13.32 11.36
CA GLN A 57 -3.76 -12.21 10.55
C GLN A 57 -4.09 -12.65 9.12
N ILE A 58 -3.25 -13.49 8.53
CA ILE A 58 -3.50 -14.04 7.19
C ILE A 58 -4.84 -14.76 7.13
N ASN A 59 -5.17 -15.48 8.20
CA ASN A 59 -6.36 -16.32 8.26
C ASN A 59 -7.59 -15.59 8.83
N THR A 60 -7.49 -14.28 9.05
CA THR A 60 -8.56 -13.49 9.63
C THR A 60 -9.05 -12.47 8.61
N GLN A 61 -10.36 -12.46 8.35
CA GLN A 61 -10.95 -11.45 7.48
C GLN A 61 -10.81 -10.07 8.14
N TYR A 62 -10.68 -9.04 7.30
CA TYR A 62 -10.49 -7.67 7.77
C TYR A 62 -11.53 -7.28 8.83
N SER A 63 -12.79 -7.60 8.61
CA SER A 63 -13.88 -7.23 9.53
C SER A 63 -13.69 -7.81 10.93
N ASN A 64 -12.92 -8.89 11.06
CA ASN A 64 -12.69 -9.58 12.32
C ASN A 64 -11.31 -9.28 12.94
N LEU A 65 -10.53 -8.42 12.30
CA LEU A 65 -9.24 -8.02 12.86
C LEU A 65 -9.43 -7.14 14.10
N ALA A 66 -8.42 -7.11 14.96
CA ALA A 66 -8.41 -6.21 16.10
C ALA A 66 -8.40 -4.74 15.63
N ALA A 67 -8.86 -3.85 16.47
CA ALA A 67 -9.02 -2.43 16.11
C ALA A 67 -7.70 -1.80 15.65
N ASP A 68 -6.60 -2.12 16.32
CA ASP A 68 -5.29 -1.58 15.98
C ASP A 68 -4.77 -2.14 14.65
N GLU A 69 -5.10 -3.38 14.35
CA GLU A 69 -4.73 -3.99 13.07
C GLU A 69 -5.51 -3.37 11.91
N LYS A 70 -6.81 -3.12 12.13
CA LYS A 70 -7.62 -2.40 11.15
C LYS A 70 -7.08 -1.00 10.89
N GLU A 71 -6.71 -0.29 11.97
CA GLU A 71 -6.20 1.06 11.83
C GLU A 71 -4.89 1.10 11.08
N SER A 72 -4.03 0.11 11.30
CA SER A 72 -2.79 -0.03 10.52
C SER A 72 -3.07 -0.14 9.03
N ASP A 73 -4.06 -0.95 8.65
CA ASP A 73 -4.45 -1.09 7.25
C ASP A 73 -5.02 0.21 6.70
N ARG A 74 -5.84 0.92 7.48
CA ARG A 74 -6.40 2.21 7.06
C ARG A 74 -5.32 3.24 6.81
N GLU A 75 -4.30 3.27 7.65
CA GLU A 75 -3.19 4.20 7.48
C GLU A 75 -2.46 3.97 6.14
N GLN A 76 -2.33 2.72 5.71
CA GLN A 76 -1.74 2.43 4.41
C GLN A 76 -2.65 2.93 3.28
N VAL A 77 -3.95 2.70 3.38
CA VAL A 77 -4.91 3.14 2.36
C VAL A 77 -4.92 4.66 2.23
N LYS A 78 -4.84 5.39 3.32
CA LYS A 78 -4.85 6.86 3.30
C LYS A 78 -3.72 7.44 2.46
N LYS A 79 -2.63 6.74 2.30
CA LYS A 79 -1.51 7.20 1.49
C LYS A 79 -1.84 7.27 0.00
N TYR A 80 -2.84 6.52 -0.44
CA TYR A 80 -3.28 6.52 -1.83
C TYR A 80 -4.20 7.69 -2.16
N LEU A 81 -4.85 8.29 -1.15
CA LEU A 81 -5.88 9.29 -1.37
C LEU A 81 -5.40 10.53 -2.14
N PRO A 82 -4.24 11.13 -1.83
CA PRO A 82 -3.78 12.28 -2.61
C PRO A 82 -3.59 11.97 -4.09
N ILE A 83 -3.13 10.76 -4.39
CA ILE A 83 -2.95 10.32 -5.78
C ILE A 83 -4.30 10.21 -6.46
N LEU A 84 -5.28 9.61 -5.78
CA LEU A 84 -6.64 9.46 -6.33
C LEU A 84 -7.32 10.80 -6.51
N GLU A 85 -7.14 11.72 -5.58
CA GLU A 85 -7.71 13.07 -5.69
C GLU A 85 -7.18 13.78 -6.93
N ARG A 86 -5.87 13.74 -7.14
CA ARG A 86 -5.28 14.35 -8.32
C ARG A 86 -5.79 13.72 -9.62
N TRP A 87 -5.92 12.40 -9.61
CA TRP A 87 -6.43 11.69 -10.77
C TRP A 87 -7.89 12.07 -11.07
N LEU A 88 -8.72 12.14 -10.02
CA LEU A 88 -10.11 12.55 -10.17
C LEU A 88 -10.22 13.96 -10.75
N ASP A 89 -9.41 14.88 -10.26
CA ASP A 89 -9.39 16.23 -10.78
C ASP A 89 -8.98 16.26 -12.26
N LEU A 90 -8.02 15.43 -12.62
CA LEU A 90 -7.55 15.34 -14.00
C LEU A 90 -8.65 14.83 -14.93
N VAL A 91 -9.33 13.75 -14.57
CA VAL A 91 -10.36 13.14 -15.44
C VAL A 91 -11.65 13.97 -15.46
N GLN A 92 -11.90 14.76 -14.41
CA GLN A 92 -13.06 15.62 -14.35
C GLN A 92 -12.80 17.00 -14.95
N GLY A 93 -11.53 17.30 -15.22
CA GLY A 93 -11.18 18.61 -15.76
C GLY A 93 -11.40 19.76 -14.79
N LYS A 94 -11.27 19.50 -13.49
CA LYS A 94 -11.59 20.49 -12.47
C LYS A 94 -10.53 21.55 -12.26
N SER A 95 -9.31 21.24 -12.59
CA SER A 95 -8.17 22.07 -12.19
C SER A 95 -8.26 23.50 -12.68
N ASP A 96 -8.92 23.71 -13.81
CA ASP A 96 -8.96 25.01 -14.47
C ASP A 96 -10.31 25.70 -14.40
N ASP A 97 -11.30 25.04 -13.84
CA ASP A 97 -12.67 25.53 -13.92
C ASP A 97 -12.94 26.75 -13.05
N ASN A 98 -12.05 27.02 -12.13
CA ASN A 98 -12.21 28.12 -11.20
C ASN A 98 -11.37 29.33 -11.56
N ALA A 99 -10.78 29.25 -12.71
CA ALA A 99 -9.96 30.38 -13.18
C ALA A 99 -10.82 31.59 -13.50
#